data_02b72cbdb281bfb5a8ce19da2089a803
#
_entry.id   02b72cbdb281bfb5a8ce19da2089a803
#
_cell.length_a   1.000
_cell.length_b   1.000
_cell.length_c   1.000
_cell.angle_alpha   90.00
_cell.angle_beta   90.00
_cell.angle_gamma   90.00
#
_symmetry.space_group_name_H-M   'P 1'
#
loop_
_entity.id
_entity.type
_entity.pdbx_description
1 polymer ?
#
loop_
_entity_poly.entity_id
_entity_poly.type
_entity_poly.pdbx_seq_one_letter_code
_entity_poly.pdbx_strand_id
1 'polypeptide(L)'
;MLPHKHAYDSSHHKVPRRERKDGPFPGDMDYLEFLRKLVDSHKAKTAFEQAVEIAVLVYEDVLSIHNQRTTRAIRTRQALYCGLSEGVGQIVRANHAKQIGWDLLEHYELLEYSFEHIIMEYQEEFAHLDDFELLLSASRAKLKHAP
;
A
#
# COMPACT_ATOMS: atom_id res chain seq x y z
N MET A 1 -12.57 5.66 -15.89
CA MET A 1 -13.16 4.71 -14.93
C MET A 1 -12.52 3.33 -15.08
N LEU A 2 -12.29 2.73 -13.99
CA LEU A 2 -11.92 1.32 -14.04
C LEU A 2 -13.16 0.52 -14.39
N PRO A 3 -13.12 -0.25 -15.45
CA PRO A 3 -14.28 -1.08 -15.77
C PRO A 3 -14.63 -2.01 -14.62
N HIS A 4 -13.62 -2.60 -14.05
CA HIS A 4 -13.73 -3.36 -12.82
C HIS A 4 -12.35 -3.88 -12.48
N LYS A 5 -12.22 -4.40 -11.27
CA LYS A 5 -10.92 -4.78 -10.74
C LYS A 5 -10.21 -5.85 -11.55
N HIS A 6 -10.96 -6.66 -12.25
CA HIS A 6 -10.37 -7.79 -12.96
C HIS A 6 -9.91 -7.44 -14.36
N ALA A 7 -10.17 -6.23 -14.82
CA ALA A 7 -9.82 -5.85 -16.17
C ALA A 7 -8.37 -5.43 -16.34
N TYR A 8 -7.66 -5.23 -15.24
CA TYR A 8 -6.35 -4.62 -15.30
C TYR A 8 -5.37 -5.41 -16.15
N ASP A 9 -5.25 -6.68 -15.93
CA ASP A 9 -4.28 -7.49 -16.66
C ASP A 9 -4.82 -8.83 -17.07
N SER A 10 -5.88 -9.24 -16.47
CA SER A 10 -6.31 -10.62 -16.48
C SER A 10 -6.71 -11.11 -17.87
N SER A 11 -7.26 -10.23 -18.70
CA SER A 11 -7.71 -10.65 -20.02
C SER A 11 -6.56 -11.08 -20.90
N HIS A 12 -5.38 -10.55 -20.67
CA HIS A 12 -4.21 -10.84 -21.50
C HIS A 12 -3.31 -11.89 -20.89
N HIS A 13 -3.25 -11.95 -19.58
CA HIS A 13 -2.24 -12.74 -18.92
C HIS A 13 -2.78 -14.02 -18.33
N LYS A 14 -4.09 -14.08 -18.13
CA LYS A 14 -4.67 -15.19 -17.39
C LYS A 14 -3.90 -15.42 -16.11
N VAL A 15 -3.65 -14.33 -15.43
CA VAL A 15 -2.88 -14.38 -14.20
C VAL A 15 -3.59 -15.30 -13.24
N PRO A 16 -2.97 -16.40 -12.85
CA PRO A 16 -3.57 -17.20 -11.81
C PRO A 16 -3.64 -16.36 -10.57
N ARG A 17 -4.73 -16.46 -9.85
CA ARG A 17 -4.75 -15.82 -8.55
C ARG A 17 -3.49 -16.30 -7.84
N ARG A 18 -2.70 -15.31 -7.40
CA ARG A 18 -1.49 -15.62 -6.71
C ARG A 18 -1.82 -16.54 -5.55
N GLU A 19 -1.20 -17.69 -5.56
CA GLU A 19 -1.40 -18.63 -4.50
C GLU A 19 -0.95 -18.03 -3.18
N ARG A 20 -1.89 -17.65 -2.37
CA ARG A 20 -1.64 -17.41 -0.97
C ARG A 20 -2.22 -18.61 -0.25
N LYS A 21 -1.40 -19.31 0.47
CA LYS A 21 -1.86 -20.53 1.12
C LYS A 21 -3.04 -20.27 2.04
N ASP A 22 -3.03 -19.13 2.69
CA ASP A 22 -4.02 -18.80 3.68
C ASP A 22 -4.62 -17.43 3.38
N GLY A 23 -5.81 -17.41 2.88
CA GLY A 23 -6.54 -16.19 2.85
C GLY A 23 -6.85 -15.64 1.47
N PRO A 24 -7.69 -14.63 1.45
CA PRO A 24 -8.22 -14.03 0.24
C PRO A 24 -7.26 -13.06 -0.42
N PHE A 25 -7.56 -12.69 -1.66
CA PHE A 25 -6.82 -11.71 -2.41
C PHE A 25 -7.50 -10.35 -2.36
N PRO A 26 -6.77 -9.28 -2.75
CA PRO A 26 -7.35 -7.96 -2.85
C PRO A 26 -8.63 -7.99 -3.67
N GLY A 27 -9.65 -7.35 -3.14
CA GLY A 27 -10.95 -7.33 -3.78
C GLY A 27 -11.94 -8.34 -3.24
N ASP A 28 -11.47 -9.34 -2.52
CA ASP A 28 -12.37 -10.28 -1.87
C ASP A 28 -13.02 -9.62 -0.64
N MET A 29 -14.22 -10.03 -0.32
CA MET A 29 -14.98 -9.38 0.75
C MET A 29 -14.32 -9.49 2.12
N ASP A 30 -13.63 -10.58 2.38
CA ASP A 30 -13.00 -10.84 3.67
C ASP A 30 -11.51 -10.51 3.70
N TYR A 31 -11.01 -9.89 2.64
CA TYR A 31 -9.60 -9.58 2.52
C TYR A 31 -9.09 -8.68 3.66
N LEU A 32 -9.81 -7.62 3.95
CA LEU A 32 -9.40 -6.69 4.99
C LEU A 32 -9.40 -7.34 6.37
N GLU A 33 -10.41 -8.15 6.64
CA GLU A 33 -10.45 -8.88 7.90
C GLU A 33 -9.28 -9.84 8.04
N PHE A 34 -8.94 -10.53 6.95
CA PHE A 34 -7.77 -11.40 6.91
C PHE A 34 -6.50 -10.63 7.24
N LEU A 35 -6.30 -9.46 6.61
CA LEU A 35 -5.10 -8.66 6.86
C LEU A 35 -5.04 -8.19 8.31
N ARG A 36 -6.14 -7.78 8.88
CA ARG A 36 -6.16 -7.36 10.28
C ARG A 36 -5.75 -8.48 11.21
N LYS A 37 -6.24 -9.68 10.98
CA LYS A 37 -5.86 -10.83 11.79
C LYS A 37 -4.37 -11.15 11.65
N LEU A 38 -3.87 -11.05 10.43
CA LEU A 38 -2.46 -11.32 10.16
C LEU A 38 -1.57 -10.32 10.89
N VAL A 39 -1.94 -9.05 10.85
CA VAL A 39 -1.18 -7.99 11.53
C VAL A 39 -1.24 -8.17 13.04
N ASP A 40 -2.40 -8.52 13.58
CA ASP A 40 -2.53 -8.78 15.01
C ASP A 40 -1.58 -9.89 15.47
N SER A 41 -1.39 -10.91 14.63
CA SER A 41 -0.49 -12.01 14.97
C SER A 41 0.97 -11.58 15.01
N HIS A 42 1.31 -10.46 14.36
CA HIS A 42 2.68 -9.92 14.33
C HIS A 42 2.95 -8.95 15.46
N LYS A 43 2.00 -8.77 16.36
CA LYS A 43 2.18 -7.93 17.55
C LYS A 43 2.46 -6.47 17.25
N ALA A 44 1.90 -5.96 16.16
CA ALA A 44 1.93 -4.52 15.93
C ALA A 44 1.21 -3.83 17.10
N LYS A 45 1.84 -2.81 17.68
CA LYS A 45 1.40 -2.27 18.97
C LYS A 45 0.48 -1.07 18.87
N THR A 46 0.64 -0.28 17.83
CA THR A 46 -0.14 0.94 17.67
C THR A 46 -0.95 0.90 16.39
N ALA A 47 -1.97 1.74 16.32
CA ALA A 47 -2.77 1.85 15.11
C ALA A 47 -1.91 2.27 13.91
N PHE A 48 -0.94 3.16 14.15
CA PHE A 48 -0.02 3.58 13.09
C PHE A 48 0.81 2.41 12.59
N GLU A 49 1.41 1.64 13.49
CA GLU A 49 2.21 0.48 13.11
C GLU A 49 1.37 -0.53 12.31
N GLN A 50 0.14 -0.77 12.76
CA GLN A 50 -0.76 -1.68 12.05
C GLN A 50 -1.09 -1.16 10.65
N ALA A 51 -1.35 0.13 10.54
CA ALA A 51 -1.67 0.73 9.24
C ALA A 51 -0.50 0.58 8.27
N VAL A 52 0.73 0.78 8.74
CA VAL A 52 1.92 0.61 7.90
C VAL A 52 2.08 -0.84 7.47
N GLU A 53 1.92 -1.79 8.38
CA GLU A 53 2.02 -3.20 8.03
C GLU A 53 0.97 -3.62 7.00
N ILE A 54 -0.27 -3.16 7.19
CA ILE A 54 -1.34 -3.45 6.24
C ILE A 54 -0.99 -2.87 4.87
N ALA A 55 -0.51 -1.64 4.84
CA ALA A 55 -0.13 -0.99 3.58
C ALA A 55 0.93 -1.80 2.84
N VAL A 56 1.94 -2.30 3.55
CA VAL A 56 2.98 -3.13 2.92
C VAL A 56 2.39 -4.40 2.36
N LEU A 57 1.55 -5.08 3.12
CA LEU A 57 0.95 -6.33 2.67
C LEU A 57 0.06 -6.13 1.45
N VAL A 58 -0.75 -5.08 1.45
CA VAL A 58 -1.60 -4.75 0.31
C VAL A 58 -0.74 -4.46 -0.91
N TYR A 59 0.31 -3.68 -0.73
CA TYR A 59 1.20 -3.35 -1.84
C TYR A 59 1.86 -4.59 -2.42
N GLU A 60 2.34 -5.48 -1.57
CA GLU A 60 2.95 -6.73 -2.02
C GLU A 60 1.96 -7.61 -2.76
N ASP A 61 0.72 -7.63 -2.32
CA ASP A 61 -0.31 -8.41 -3.00
C ASP A 61 -0.60 -7.88 -4.40
N VAL A 62 -0.78 -6.57 -4.53
CA VAL A 62 -1.06 -6.01 -5.86
C VAL A 62 0.15 -6.14 -6.79
N LEU A 63 1.36 -6.02 -6.26
CA LEU A 63 2.57 -6.27 -7.05
C LEU A 63 2.66 -7.72 -7.49
N SER A 64 2.32 -8.64 -6.61
CA SER A 64 2.38 -10.07 -6.92
C SER A 64 1.40 -10.42 -8.03
N ILE A 65 0.21 -9.84 -8.00
CA ILE A 65 -0.76 -10.04 -9.05
C ILE A 65 -0.23 -9.45 -10.37
N HIS A 66 0.29 -8.24 -10.32
CA HIS A 66 0.82 -7.57 -11.51
C HIS A 66 1.98 -8.35 -12.13
N ASN A 67 2.88 -8.84 -11.30
CA ASN A 67 4.07 -9.55 -11.75
C ASN A 67 3.83 -11.03 -12.02
N GLN A 68 2.65 -11.53 -11.70
CA GLN A 68 2.29 -12.94 -11.88
C GLN A 68 3.19 -13.88 -11.11
N ARG A 69 3.71 -13.41 -10.00
CA ARG A 69 4.55 -14.21 -9.10
C ARG A 69 4.58 -13.55 -7.74
N THR A 70 4.93 -14.31 -6.73
CA THR A 70 5.10 -13.76 -5.40
C THR A 70 6.17 -12.67 -5.44
N THR A 71 5.79 -11.48 -5.03
CA THR A 71 6.68 -10.32 -5.05
C THR A 71 6.67 -9.67 -3.67
N ARG A 72 7.86 -9.48 -3.12
CA ARG A 72 8.02 -8.76 -1.88
C ARG A 72 8.54 -7.37 -2.19
N ALA A 73 8.05 -6.40 -1.47
CA ALA A 73 8.47 -5.01 -1.64
C ALA A 73 9.74 -4.77 -0.82
N ILE A 74 10.85 -5.31 -1.29
CA ILE A 74 12.10 -5.32 -0.54
C ILE A 74 12.59 -3.92 -0.22
N ARG A 75 12.58 -3.01 -1.18
CA ARG A 75 13.02 -1.64 -0.95
C ARG A 75 12.13 -0.92 0.05
N THR A 76 10.83 -1.15 -0.04
CA THR A 76 9.87 -0.60 0.91
C THR A 76 10.16 -1.11 2.31
N ARG A 77 10.34 -2.41 2.45
CA ARG A 77 10.64 -3.00 3.76
C ARG A 77 11.96 -2.51 4.33
N GLN A 78 12.97 -2.35 3.48
CA GLN A 78 14.27 -1.81 3.91
C GLN A 78 14.14 -0.37 4.40
N ALA A 79 13.37 0.46 3.69
CA ALA A 79 13.14 1.82 4.11
C ALA A 79 12.45 1.88 5.48
N LEU A 80 11.48 1.02 5.68
CA LEU A 80 10.72 1.00 6.96
C LEU A 80 11.53 0.45 8.11
N TYR A 81 12.54 -0.34 7.82
CA TYR A 81 13.39 -0.94 8.85
C TYR A 81 14.10 0.12 9.69
N CYS A 82 14.46 1.25 9.09
CA CYS A 82 15.17 2.31 9.78
C CYS A 82 14.27 3.22 10.61
N GLY A 83 12.97 3.09 10.45
CA GLY A 83 11.99 3.90 11.17
C GLY A 83 10.73 4.02 10.33
N LEU A 84 9.56 3.92 10.96
CA LEU A 84 8.33 3.88 10.20
C LEU A 84 8.01 5.21 9.53
N SER A 85 8.00 6.31 10.27
CA SER A 85 7.66 7.60 9.67
C SER A 85 8.71 8.04 8.67
N GLU A 86 9.99 7.88 8.99
CA GLU A 86 11.07 8.20 8.08
C GLU A 86 10.99 7.36 6.80
N GLY A 87 10.72 6.07 6.97
CA GLY A 87 10.62 5.16 5.84
C GLY A 87 9.43 5.47 4.95
N VAL A 88 8.27 5.72 5.53
CA VAL A 88 7.09 6.10 4.76
C VAL A 88 7.35 7.40 3.99
N GLY A 89 7.96 8.37 4.65
CA GLY A 89 8.32 9.63 3.99
C GLY A 89 9.25 9.41 2.80
N GLN A 90 10.25 8.56 2.96
CA GLN A 90 11.19 8.24 1.89
C GLN A 90 10.47 7.58 0.71
N ILE A 91 9.57 6.66 0.99
CA ILE A 91 8.81 5.96 -0.05
C ILE A 91 7.95 6.95 -0.84
N VAL A 92 7.25 7.84 -0.15
CA VAL A 92 6.38 8.82 -0.81
C VAL A 92 7.21 9.77 -1.68
N ARG A 93 8.37 10.21 -1.20
CA ARG A 93 9.26 11.05 -2.01
C ARG A 93 9.72 10.33 -3.27
N ALA A 94 10.05 9.05 -3.15
CA ALA A 94 10.55 8.28 -4.28
C ALA A 94 9.47 7.99 -5.33
N ASN A 95 8.21 8.02 -4.93
CA ASN A 95 7.10 7.67 -5.82
C ASN A 95 6.83 8.70 -6.91
N HIS A 96 7.51 9.85 -6.89
CA HIS A 96 7.35 10.82 -7.96
C HIS A 96 7.82 10.30 -9.32
N ALA A 97 8.82 9.42 -9.32
CA ALA A 97 9.40 8.92 -10.56
C ALA A 97 8.68 7.69 -11.08
N LYS A 98 8.12 6.88 -10.20
CA LYS A 98 7.45 5.65 -10.57
C LYS A 98 6.15 5.53 -9.81
N GLN A 99 5.07 5.39 -10.53
CA GLN A 99 3.76 5.36 -9.91
C GLN A 99 3.05 4.01 -10.02
N ILE A 100 3.80 2.95 -10.35
CA ILE A 100 3.17 1.65 -10.55
C ILE A 100 2.40 1.20 -9.31
N GLY A 101 2.98 1.39 -8.13
CA GLY A 101 2.30 1.02 -6.91
C GLY A 101 1.02 1.81 -6.69
N TRP A 102 1.08 3.11 -6.92
CA TRP A 102 -0.10 3.96 -6.82
C TRP A 102 -1.17 3.55 -7.81
N ASP A 103 -0.77 3.33 -9.07
CA ASP A 103 -1.70 2.97 -10.13
C ASP A 103 -2.39 1.64 -9.82
N LEU A 104 -1.66 0.69 -9.27
CA LEU A 104 -2.24 -0.60 -8.90
C LEU A 104 -3.23 -0.45 -7.74
N LEU A 105 -2.88 0.33 -6.73
CA LEU A 105 -3.80 0.57 -5.63
C LEU A 105 -5.07 1.27 -6.12
N GLU A 106 -4.91 2.24 -7.01
CA GLU A 106 -6.05 2.94 -7.57
C GLU A 106 -6.93 1.99 -8.37
N HIS A 107 -6.30 1.14 -9.18
CA HIS A 107 -7.03 0.18 -9.99
C HIS A 107 -7.90 -0.75 -9.14
N TYR A 108 -7.36 -1.21 -8.01
CA TYR A 108 -8.08 -2.12 -7.13
C TYR A 108 -8.90 -1.40 -6.07
N GLU A 109 -9.00 -0.07 -6.16
CA GLU A 109 -9.77 0.75 -5.21
C GLU A 109 -9.26 0.59 -3.78
N LEU A 110 -7.93 0.61 -3.64
CA LEU A 110 -7.26 0.40 -2.36
C LEU A 110 -6.41 1.60 -1.94
N LEU A 111 -6.74 2.81 -2.42
CA LEU A 111 -5.96 4.00 -2.10
C LEU A 111 -5.97 4.32 -0.61
N GLU A 112 -6.95 3.86 0.12
CA GLU A 112 -6.99 4.04 1.57
C GLU A 112 -5.86 3.30 2.28
N TYR A 113 -5.17 2.40 1.58
CA TYR A 113 -4.00 1.69 2.11
C TYR A 113 -2.70 2.21 1.54
N SER A 114 -2.73 3.35 0.87
CA SER A 114 -1.50 3.97 0.35
C SER A 114 -0.73 4.64 1.47
N PHE A 115 0.56 4.81 1.25
CA PHE A 115 1.38 5.54 2.22
C PHE A 115 0.98 7.01 2.28
N GLU A 116 0.52 7.57 1.18
CA GLU A 116 -0.02 8.93 1.17
C GLU A 116 -1.19 9.08 2.13
N HIS A 117 -2.08 8.09 2.14
CA HIS A 117 -3.21 8.11 3.06
C HIS A 117 -2.75 8.01 4.50
N ILE A 118 -1.73 7.21 4.76
CA ILE A 118 -1.17 7.07 6.11
C ILE A 118 -0.61 8.42 6.59
N ILE A 119 0.09 9.14 5.74
CA ILE A 119 0.59 10.46 6.11
C ILE A 119 -0.56 11.39 6.50
N MET A 120 -1.64 11.36 5.74
CA MET A 120 -2.80 12.21 6.01
C MET A 120 -3.50 11.82 7.31
N GLU A 121 -3.60 10.53 7.56
CA GLU A 121 -4.34 10.03 8.72
C GLU A 121 -3.54 10.12 10.02
N TYR A 122 -2.23 9.96 9.93
CA TYR A 122 -1.36 9.90 11.10
C TYR A 122 -0.35 11.05 11.09
N GLN A 123 -0.81 12.25 10.80
CA GLN A 123 0.06 13.43 10.64
C GLN A 123 1.03 13.62 11.80
N GLU A 124 0.57 13.35 13.02
CA GLU A 124 1.40 13.53 14.21
C GLU A 124 2.66 12.67 14.18
N GLU A 125 2.59 11.51 13.55
CA GLU A 125 3.74 10.61 13.47
C GLU A 125 4.82 11.13 12.52
N PHE A 126 4.47 12.10 11.68
CA PHE A 126 5.39 12.64 10.66
C PHE A 126 5.84 14.07 10.92
N ALA A 127 5.25 14.71 11.93
CA ALA A 127 5.46 16.14 12.16
C ALA A 127 6.91 16.51 12.46
N HIS A 128 7.72 15.55 12.92
CA HIS A 128 9.12 15.79 13.23
C HIS A 128 10.05 15.77 12.00
N LEU A 129 9.53 15.35 10.85
CA LEU A 129 10.34 15.31 9.63
C LEU A 129 10.54 16.70 9.08
N ASP A 130 11.76 16.97 8.60
CA ASP A 130 12.12 18.31 8.10
C ASP A 130 11.21 18.76 6.96
N ASP A 131 10.79 17.82 6.11
CA ASP A 131 9.97 18.11 4.95
C ASP A 131 8.51 17.73 5.15
N PHE A 132 8.06 17.69 6.39
CA PHE A 132 6.69 17.26 6.71
C PHE A 132 5.63 18.03 5.90
N GLU A 133 5.76 19.34 5.81
CA GLU A 133 4.77 20.14 5.10
C GLU A 133 4.71 19.81 3.61
N LEU A 134 5.86 19.52 3.02
CA LEU A 134 5.93 19.11 1.62
C LEU A 134 5.27 17.73 1.43
N LEU A 135 5.59 16.81 2.33
CA LEU A 135 5.00 15.47 2.27
C LEU A 135 3.48 15.52 2.44
N LEU A 136 3.02 16.31 3.38
CA LEU A 136 1.60 16.45 3.64
C LEU A 136 0.88 17.07 2.44
N SER A 137 1.45 18.11 1.90
CA SER A 137 0.87 18.80 0.76
C SER A 137 0.82 17.91 -0.48
N ALA A 138 1.91 17.18 -0.75
CA ALA A 138 1.99 16.26 -1.88
C ALA A 138 0.98 15.11 -1.73
N SER A 139 0.87 14.56 -0.53
CA SER A 139 -0.06 13.48 -0.26
C SER A 139 -1.50 13.93 -0.44
N ARG A 140 -1.81 15.10 0.09
CA ARG A 140 -3.14 15.68 -0.03
C ARG A 140 -3.51 15.92 -1.49
N ALA A 141 -2.59 16.47 -2.26
CA ALA A 141 -2.85 16.76 -3.66
C ALA A 141 -3.09 15.48 -4.45
N LYS A 142 -2.30 14.45 -4.19
CA LYS A 142 -2.40 13.19 -4.90
C LYS A 142 -3.73 12.50 -4.60
N LEU A 143 -4.12 12.47 -3.34
CA LEU A 143 -5.39 11.87 -2.92
C LEU A 143 -6.59 12.66 -3.43
N LYS A 144 -6.48 13.98 -3.49
CA LYS A 144 -7.55 14.84 -3.98
C LYS A 144 -7.84 14.60 -5.45
N HIS A 145 -6.82 14.27 -6.24
CA HIS A 145 -6.98 14.04 -7.68
C HIS A 145 -7.30 12.59 -8.00
N ALA A 146 -7.35 11.72 -7.01
CA ALA A 146 -7.75 10.34 -7.22
C ALA A 146 -9.24 10.27 -7.56
N PRO A 147 -9.64 9.38 -8.47
CA PRO A 147 -11.05 9.23 -8.84
C PRO A 147 -11.91 8.73 -7.70
#